data_1237e7807e024dc575a3a5833f0e0ab1
#
_entry.id   1237e7807e024dc575a3a5833f0e0ab1
#
_cell.length_a   1.000
_cell.length_b   1.000
_cell.length_c   1.000
_cell.angle_alpha   90.00
_cell.angle_beta   90.00
_cell.angle_gamma   90.00
#
_symmetry.space_group_name_H-M   'P 1'
#
loop_
_entity.id
_entity.type
_entity.pdbx_description
1 polymer ?
#
loop_
_entity_poly.entity_id
_entity_poly.type
_entity_poly.pdbx_seq_one_letter_code
_entity_poly.pdbx_strand_id
1 'polypeptide(L)'
;MIRDINFGGLLNIPCPTIPAEFANWLFVECFDPEASELVFPGRGRIPVTPDSVARIFNLPNKGGKVMYELDVDAINSIQSKYDTIQGSAPKIDQIMEMLKNSKTADEDYLRGWLMIAISTFLCPPTSLAISPRCYPALVDLSAVKKLNWCEFMMNQLKDAAIKINKKNSVRGCILLLVVSFTLFSTCSNTCFADSLDLL
;
A
#
# COMPACT_ATOMS: atom_id res chain seq x y z
N MET A 1 14.15 11.65 8.01
CA MET A 1 13.46 10.51 8.68
C MET A 1 12.65 9.64 7.71
N ILE A 2 11.47 10.06 7.18
CA ILE A 2 10.66 9.22 6.25
C ILE A 2 11.43 8.90 4.96
N ARG A 3 12.15 9.87 4.39
CA ARG A 3 13.00 9.66 3.20
C ARG A 3 14.21 8.76 3.49
N ASP A 4 14.73 8.77 4.72
CA ASP A 4 15.91 7.99 5.11
C ASP A 4 15.62 6.47 5.22
N ILE A 5 14.35 6.12 5.35
CA ILE A 5 13.88 4.73 5.32
C ILE A 5 13.31 4.30 3.96
N ASN A 6 13.52 5.12 2.90
CA ASN A 6 13.05 4.89 1.54
C ASN A 6 11.51 4.83 1.38
N PHE A 7 10.78 5.61 2.16
CA PHE A 7 9.32 5.79 2.04
C PHE A 7 8.95 7.18 1.47
N GLY A 8 9.93 7.94 1.01
CA GLY A 8 9.73 9.30 0.51
C GLY A 8 8.79 9.39 -0.70
N GLY A 9 8.66 8.32 -1.48
CA GLY A 9 7.75 8.26 -2.62
C GLY A 9 6.29 8.43 -2.21
N LEU A 10 5.88 7.88 -1.08
CA LEU A 10 4.51 7.99 -0.57
C LEU A 10 4.10 9.44 -0.22
N LEU A 11 5.07 10.32 0.07
CA LEU A 11 4.80 11.73 0.35
C LEU A 11 4.39 12.55 -0.89
N ASN A 12 4.66 12.03 -2.08
CA ASN A 12 4.46 12.73 -3.34
C ASN A 12 3.27 12.16 -4.14
N ILE A 13 2.56 11.19 -3.59
CA ILE A 13 1.40 10.59 -4.27
C ILE A 13 0.25 11.59 -4.18
N PRO A 14 -0.24 12.11 -5.32
CA PRO A 14 -1.52 12.79 -5.32
C PRO A 14 -2.58 11.76 -4.90
N CYS A 15 -3.39 12.09 -3.91
CA CYS A 15 -4.48 11.22 -3.48
C CYS A 15 -5.78 11.63 -4.21
N PRO A 16 -5.98 11.24 -5.48
CA PRO A 16 -7.20 11.55 -6.19
C PRO A 16 -8.34 10.70 -5.62
N THR A 17 -9.55 11.23 -5.69
CA THR A 17 -10.73 10.43 -5.45
C THR A 17 -10.86 9.41 -6.57
N ILE A 18 -10.71 8.13 -6.24
CA ILE A 18 -10.87 7.03 -7.20
C ILE A 18 -12.34 6.62 -7.19
N PRO A 19 -13.06 6.65 -8.32
CA PRO A 19 -14.42 6.14 -8.39
C PRO A 19 -14.45 4.67 -7.98
N ALA A 20 -15.35 4.32 -7.06
CA ALA A 20 -15.41 2.98 -6.49
C ALA A 20 -15.69 1.89 -7.56
N GLU A 21 -16.54 2.21 -8.53
CA GLU A 21 -16.86 1.32 -9.65
C GLU A 21 -15.63 1.03 -10.52
N PHE A 22 -14.83 2.06 -10.82
CA PHE A 22 -13.59 1.91 -11.58
C PHE A 22 -12.54 1.08 -10.81
N ALA A 23 -12.38 1.35 -9.52
CA ALA A 23 -11.49 0.59 -8.66
C ALA A 23 -11.89 -0.90 -8.59
N ASN A 24 -13.19 -1.15 -8.44
CA ASN A 24 -13.74 -2.51 -8.42
C ASN A 24 -13.55 -3.23 -9.76
N TRP A 25 -13.83 -2.56 -10.87
CA TRP A 25 -13.62 -3.11 -12.20
C TRP A 25 -12.16 -3.51 -12.45
N LEU A 26 -11.19 -2.62 -12.13
CA LEU A 26 -9.78 -2.94 -12.26
C LEU A 26 -9.37 -4.15 -11.41
N PHE A 27 -9.89 -4.23 -10.19
CA PHE A 27 -9.47 -5.24 -9.23
C PHE A 27 -10.16 -6.60 -9.47
N VAL A 28 -11.44 -6.60 -9.83
CA VAL A 28 -12.23 -7.83 -9.96
C VAL A 28 -12.17 -8.40 -11.37
N GLU A 29 -12.29 -7.53 -12.37
CA GLU A 29 -12.44 -7.96 -13.75
C GLU A 29 -11.11 -7.96 -14.54
N CYS A 30 -10.17 -7.06 -14.16
CA CYS A 30 -8.95 -6.90 -14.94
C CYS A 30 -7.71 -7.51 -14.26
N PHE A 31 -7.65 -7.57 -12.92
CA PHE A 31 -6.44 -8.06 -12.25
C PHE A 31 -6.41 -9.58 -12.15
N ASP A 32 -5.42 -10.19 -12.83
CA ASP A 32 -5.08 -11.60 -12.70
C ASP A 32 -4.01 -11.79 -11.60
N PRO A 33 -4.37 -12.29 -10.41
CA PRO A 33 -3.42 -12.45 -9.31
C PRO A 33 -2.40 -13.57 -9.56
N GLU A 34 -2.71 -14.58 -10.39
CA GLU A 34 -1.78 -15.67 -10.71
C GLU A 34 -0.70 -15.19 -11.66
N ALA A 35 -1.10 -14.54 -12.75
CA ALA A 35 -0.17 -13.95 -13.72
C ALA A 35 0.52 -12.67 -13.19
N SER A 36 -0.01 -12.02 -12.15
CA SER A 36 0.41 -10.69 -11.69
C SER A 36 0.31 -9.62 -12.78
N GLU A 37 -0.82 -9.57 -13.46
CA GLU A 37 -1.06 -8.68 -14.59
C GLU A 37 -2.45 -8.07 -14.53
N LEU A 38 -2.60 -6.84 -15.05
CA LEU A 38 -3.89 -6.34 -15.50
C LEU A 38 -4.11 -6.81 -16.94
N VAL A 39 -5.20 -7.50 -17.19
CA VAL A 39 -5.54 -8.10 -18.49
C VAL A 39 -6.70 -7.34 -19.11
N PHE A 40 -6.50 -6.80 -20.31
CA PHE A 40 -7.52 -6.10 -21.08
C PHE A 40 -7.75 -6.86 -22.40
N PRO A 41 -8.87 -7.60 -22.53
CA PRO A 41 -9.15 -8.39 -23.73
C PRO A 41 -9.08 -7.52 -25.01
N GLY A 42 -8.28 -7.97 -25.98
CA GLY A 42 -8.08 -7.25 -27.25
C GLY A 42 -7.22 -5.96 -27.16
N ARG A 43 -6.73 -5.60 -25.96
CA ARG A 43 -5.93 -4.37 -25.76
C ARG A 43 -4.56 -4.59 -25.14
N GLY A 44 -4.31 -5.79 -24.58
CA GLY A 44 -3.00 -6.13 -24.02
C GLY A 44 -3.02 -6.43 -22.52
N ARG A 45 -1.81 -6.50 -21.97
CA ARG A 45 -1.56 -6.85 -20.55
C ARG A 45 -0.57 -5.87 -19.95
N ILE A 46 -0.76 -5.55 -18.67
CA ILE A 46 0.13 -4.67 -17.92
C ILE A 46 0.68 -5.45 -16.73
N PRO A 47 1.99 -5.73 -16.67
CA PRO A 47 2.59 -6.43 -15.53
C PRO A 47 2.51 -5.57 -14.27
N VAL A 48 2.04 -6.18 -13.18
CA VAL A 48 1.94 -5.59 -11.84
C VAL A 48 2.84 -6.39 -10.92
N THR A 49 4.08 -5.96 -10.79
CA THR A 49 5.16 -6.69 -10.12
C THR A 49 5.75 -5.88 -8.96
N PRO A 50 6.58 -6.47 -8.08
CA PRO A 50 7.33 -5.70 -7.09
C PRO A 50 8.16 -4.56 -7.70
N ASP A 51 8.67 -4.72 -8.92
CA ASP A 51 9.39 -3.65 -9.63
C ASP A 51 8.44 -2.51 -10.05
N SER A 52 7.19 -2.82 -10.39
CA SER A 52 6.17 -1.80 -10.63
C SER A 52 5.88 -1.00 -9.36
N VAL A 53 5.79 -1.67 -8.20
CA VAL A 53 5.64 -1.01 -6.89
C VAL A 53 6.82 -0.09 -6.60
N ALA A 54 8.05 -0.59 -6.79
CA ALA A 54 9.26 0.19 -6.57
C ALA A 54 9.30 1.45 -7.43
N ARG A 55 8.92 1.33 -8.70
CA ARG A 55 8.91 2.44 -9.67
C ARG A 55 7.85 3.49 -9.33
N ILE A 56 6.66 3.06 -8.90
CA ILE A 56 5.53 3.95 -8.61
C ILE A 56 5.68 4.62 -7.23
N PHE A 57 6.02 3.85 -6.21
CA PHE A 57 5.99 4.30 -4.82
C PHE A 57 7.38 4.55 -4.23
N ASN A 58 8.44 4.20 -4.96
CA ASN A 58 9.83 4.31 -4.50
C ASN A 58 10.04 3.65 -3.12
N LEU A 59 9.54 2.42 -2.97
CA LEU A 59 9.68 1.61 -1.76
C LEU A 59 10.85 0.63 -1.87
N PRO A 60 11.40 0.14 -0.74
CA PRO A 60 12.42 -0.90 -0.74
C PRO A 60 11.91 -2.18 -1.43
N ASN A 61 12.65 -2.63 -2.46
CA ASN A 61 12.35 -3.82 -3.27
C ASN A 61 13.33 -4.98 -3.02
N LYS A 62 14.08 -4.92 -1.94
CA LYS A 62 15.02 -5.97 -1.52
C LYS A 62 15.07 -6.04 0.00
N GLY A 63 15.45 -7.19 0.53
CA GLY A 63 15.62 -7.37 1.97
C GLY A 63 14.80 -8.49 2.55
N GLY A 64 14.60 -8.45 3.86
CA GLY A 64 13.85 -9.46 4.60
C GLY A 64 12.34 -9.37 4.35
N LYS A 65 11.64 -10.46 4.69
CA LYS A 65 10.17 -10.50 4.63
C LYS A 65 9.57 -9.55 5.67
N VAL A 66 8.53 -8.83 5.29
CA VAL A 66 7.72 -8.04 6.22
C VAL A 66 6.84 -8.99 7.03
N MET A 67 7.01 -8.97 8.35
CA MET A 67 6.15 -9.72 9.26
C MET A 67 4.83 -8.95 9.45
N TYR A 68 3.74 -9.54 8.95
CA TYR A 68 2.39 -8.96 8.99
C TYR A 68 1.40 -9.96 9.57
N GLU A 69 1.49 -10.12 10.88
CA GLU A 69 0.71 -11.10 11.65
C GLU A 69 0.39 -10.58 13.05
N LEU A 70 -0.49 -11.26 13.75
CA LEU A 70 -0.77 -10.92 15.15
C LEU A 70 0.34 -11.49 16.03
N ASP A 71 1.02 -10.61 16.75
CA ASP A 71 2.06 -10.92 17.69
C ASP A 71 1.76 -10.21 19.01
N VAL A 72 1.65 -10.97 20.10
CA VAL A 72 1.20 -10.44 21.42
C VAL A 72 2.24 -9.48 21.99
N ASP A 73 3.52 -9.77 21.85
CA ASP A 73 4.59 -8.94 22.39
C ASP A 73 4.69 -7.62 21.64
N ALA A 74 4.58 -7.68 20.32
CA ALA A 74 4.53 -6.48 19.46
C ALA A 74 3.29 -5.63 19.78
N ILE A 75 2.12 -6.25 19.98
CA ILE A 75 0.89 -5.57 20.37
C ILE A 75 1.08 -4.83 21.68
N ASN A 76 1.56 -5.52 22.72
CA ASN A 76 1.78 -4.93 24.03
C ASN A 76 2.81 -3.78 23.98
N SER A 77 3.92 -3.98 23.25
CA SER A 77 4.95 -2.96 23.06
C SER A 77 4.44 -1.69 22.40
N ILE A 78 3.62 -1.82 21.35
CA ILE A 78 3.09 -0.68 20.60
C ILE A 78 1.95 0.00 21.39
N GLN A 79 1.02 -0.77 21.94
CA GLN A 79 -0.13 -0.23 22.67
C GLN A 79 0.30 0.56 23.92
N SER A 80 1.33 0.11 24.63
CA SER A 80 1.87 0.83 25.79
C SER A 80 2.40 2.23 25.45
N LYS A 81 2.81 2.46 24.20
CA LYS A 81 3.34 3.75 23.75
C LYS A 81 2.25 4.75 23.30
N TYR A 82 1.09 4.25 22.91
CA TYR A 82 0.03 5.08 22.33
C TYR A 82 -1.19 5.23 23.23
N ASP A 83 -1.08 4.89 24.52
CA ASP A 83 -2.14 5.04 25.54
C ASP A 83 -3.50 4.48 25.07
N THR A 84 -3.48 3.44 24.25
CA THR A 84 -4.70 2.84 23.75
C THR A 84 -5.31 1.93 24.81
N ILE A 85 -6.63 2.01 24.98
CA ILE A 85 -7.39 1.12 25.89
C ILE A 85 -7.05 -0.33 25.54
N GLN A 86 -6.63 -1.10 26.55
CA GLN A 86 -6.29 -2.52 26.38
C GLN A 86 -7.34 -3.24 25.52
N GLY A 87 -6.88 -3.84 24.41
CA GLY A 87 -7.72 -4.64 23.52
C GLY A 87 -8.32 -3.93 22.30
N SER A 88 -8.20 -2.60 22.18
CA SER A 88 -8.68 -1.89 20.98
C SER A 88 -7.53 -1.39 20.09
N ALA A 89 -7.62 -1.64 18.80
CA ALA A 89 -6.69 -1.03 17.84
C ALA A 89 -6.98 0.47 17.72
N PRO A 90 -5.94 1.35 17.71
CA PRO A 90 -6.14 2.79 17.56
C PRO A 90 -6.79 3.10 16.21
N LYS A 91 -7.66 4.09 16.19
CA LYS A 91 -8.22 4.60 14.94
C LYS A 91 -7.17 5.44 14.21
N ILE A 92 -7.25 5.46 12.89
CA ILE A 92 -6.34 6.26 12.05
C ILE A 92 -6.37 7.74 12.47
N ASP A 93 -7.57 8.30 12.72
CA ASP A 93 -7.73 9.70 13.13
C ASP A 93 -7.04 10.02 14.46
N GLN A 94 -7.04 9.08 15.41
CA GLN A 94 -6.34 9.25 16.70
C GLN A 94 -4.82 9.39 16.49
N ILE A 95 -4.24 8.50 15.68
CA ILE A 95 -2.81 8.58 15.35
C ILE A 95 -2.50 9.85 14.54
N MET A 96 -3.36 10.22 13.59
CA MET A 96 -3.19 11.46 12.83
C MET A 96 -3.20 12.71 13.73
N GLU A 97 -4.08 12.75 14.71
CA GLU A 97 -4.15 13.86 15.68
C GLU A 97 -2.89 13.92 16.54
N MET A 98 -2.41 12.78 17.02
CA MET A 98 -1.13 12.71 17.75
C MET A 98 0.03 13.24 16.90
N LEU A 99 0.13 12.83 15.63
CA LEU A 99 1.18 13.30 14.73
C LEU A 99 1.08 14.81 14.45
N LYS A 100 -0.12 15.36 14.30
CA LYS A 100 -0.32 16.81 14.12
C LYS A 100 0.12 17.62 15.34
N ASN A 101 -0.09 17.08 16.54
CA ASN A 101 0.23 17.72 17.80
C ASN A 101 1.68 17.47 18.25
N SER A 102 2.40 16.56 17.60
CA SER A 102 3.80 16.27 17.92
C SER A 102 4.69 17.45 17.53
N LYS A 103 5.53 17.87 18.49
CA LYS A 103 6.52 18.94 18.28
C LYS A 103 7.85 18.42 17.74
N THR A 104 8.08 17.10 17.80
CA THR A 104 9.31 16.44 17.41
C THR A 104 9.03 15.34 16.40
N ALA A 105 9.91 15.22 15.41
CA ALA A 105 9.90 14.11 14.48
C ALA A 105 10.85 13.03 15.01
N ASP A 106 10.41 12.32 16.05
CA ASP A 106 11.15 11.24 16.71
C ASP A 106 10.73 9.85 16.19
N GLU A 107 11.19 8.79 16.86
CA GLU A 107 10.85 7.41 16.49
C GLU A 107 9.35 7.11 16.60
N ASP A 108 8.67 7.67 17.60
CA ASP A 108 7.24 7.43 17.79
C ASP A 108 6.41 8.15 16.73
N TYR A 109 6.86 9.35 16.30
CA TYR A 109 6.31 10.02 15.12
C TYR A 109 6.46 9.15 13.87
N LEU A 110 7.66 8.61 13.62
CA LEU A 110 7.93 7.76 12.47
C LEU A 110 7.08 6.47 12.50
N ARG A 111 6.95 5.86 13.65
CA ARG A 111 6.14 4.65 13.85
C ARG A 111 4.67 4.92 13.58
N GLY A 112 4.12 6.01 14.15
CA GLY A 112 2.74 6.44 13.91
C GLY A 112 2.47 6.71 12.43
N TRP A 113 3.39 7.41 11.75
CA TRP A 113 3.30 7.66 10.32
C TRP A 113 3.30 6.36 9.50
N LEU A 114 4.18 5.41 9.83
CA LEU A 114 4.24 4.10 9.17
C LEU A 114 2.97 3.28 9.39
N MET A 115 2.40 3.29 10.59
CA MET A 115 1.12 2.64 10.88
C MET A 115 0.01 3.18 9.96
N ILE A 116 -0.08 4.51 9.80
CA ILE A 116 -1.03 5.14 8.87
C ILE A 116 -0.71 4.73 7.43
N ALA A 117 0.54 4.86 6.99
CA ALA A 117 0.94 4.55 5.62
C ALA A 117 0.63 3.10 5.24
N ILE A 118 0.91 2.14 6.12
CA ILE A 118 0.59 0.72 5.90
C ILE A 118 -0.92 0.51 5.84
N SER A 119 -1.67 1.11 6.78
CA SER A 119 -3.11 0.89 6.90
C SER A 119 -3.96 1.69 5.90
N THR A 120 -3.39 2.69 5.21
CA THR A 120 -4.12 3.48 4.21
C THR A 120 -3.70 3.17 2.78
N PHE A 121 -2.42 2.88 2.55
CA PHE A 121 -1.88 2.71 1.20
C PHE A 121 -1.42 1.28 0.91
N LEU A 122 -0.57 0.69 1.77
CA LEU A 122 0.09 -0.57 1.42
C LEU A 122 -0.82 -1.78 1.61
N CYS A 123 -1.56 -1.82 2.71
CA CYS A 123 -2.46 -2.92 3.05
C CYS A 123 -3.67 -2.38 3.83
N PRO A 124 -4.57 -1.63 3.18
CA PRO A 124 -5.75 -1.07 3.84
C PRO A 124 -6.66 -2.19 4.39
N PRO A 125 -6.98 -2.15 5.70
CA PRO A 125 -7.99 -3.03 6.28
C PRO A 125 -9.39 -2.59 5.87
N THR A 126 -10.39 -3.43 6.15
CA THR A 126 -11.81 -3.08 5.91
C THR A 126 -12.38 -2.12 6.94
N SER A 127 -11.65 -1.83 8.00
CA SER A 127 -12.03 -0.89 9.06
C SER A 127 -11.12 0.35 9.00
N LEU A 128 -11.61 1.48 9.51
CA LEU A 128 -10.83 2.72 9.65
C LEU A 128 -9.91 2.68 10.90
N ALA A 129 -9.40 1.50 11.25
CA ALA A 129 -8.50 1.30 12.37
C ALA A 129 -7.13 0.81 11.88
N ILE A 130 -6.10 1.10 12.65
CA ILE A 130 -4.77 0.55 12.40
C ILE A 130 -4.81 -0.97 12.58
N SER A 131 -4.29 -1.71 11.62
CA SER A 131 -4.20 -3.17 11.76
C SER A 131 -3.06 -3.55 12.71
N PRO A 132 -3.33 -4.24 13.83
CA PRO A 132 -2.26 -4.69 14.72
C PRO A 132 -1.26 -5.65 14.07
N ARG A 133 -1.60 -6.22 12.93
CA ARG A 133 -0.71 -7.09 12.16
C ARG A 133 0.54 -6.38 11.64
N CYS A 134 0.53 -5.05 11.53
CA CYS A 134 1.71 -4.30 11.10
C CYS A 134 2.73 -4.08 12.22
N TYR A 135 2.36 -4.31 13.47
CA TYR A 135 3.20 -3.99 14.62
C TYR A 135 4.54 -4.73 14.66
N PRO A 136 4.63 -6.05 14.34
CA PRO A 136 5.92 -6.75 14.36
C PRO A 136 6.97 -6.10 13.45
N ALA A 137 6.55 -5.59 12.29
CA ALA A 137 7.45 -4.89 11.38
C ALA A 137 7.86 -3.50 11.87
N LEU A 138 7.20 -2.96 12.90
CA LEU A 138 7.38 -1.59 13.41
C LEU A 138 7.98 -1.53 14.83
N VAL A 139 8.21 -2.65 15.47
CA VAL A 139 8.89 -2.70 16.79
C VAL A 139 10.31 -2.14 16.66
N ASP A 140 11.07 -2.65 15.71
CA ASP A 140 12.41 -2.15 15.36
C ASP A 140 12.39 -1.29 14.10
N LEU A 141 12.36 0.01 14.27
CA LEU A 141 12.35 0.96 13.14
C LEU A 141 13.66 0.96 12.34
N SER A 142 14.77 0.52 12.94
CA SER A 142 16.05 0.41 12.23
C SER A 142 16.05 -0.67 11.16
N ALA A 143 15.18 -1.68 11.32
CA ALA A 143 15.00 -2.78 10.38
C ALA A 143 14.07 -2.41 9.21
N VAL A 144 13.20 -1.41 9.33
CA VAL A 144 12.17 -1.06 8.34
C VAL A 144 12.72 -0.91 6.92
N LYS A 145 13.85 -0.21 6.75
CA LYS A 145 14.51 -0.01 5.44
C LYS A 145 15.15 -1.27 4.85
N LYS A 146 15.29 -2.34 5.66
CA LYS A 146 15.89 -3.62 5.26
C LYS A 146 14.84 -4.66 4.89
N LEU A 147 13.54 -4.30 4.91
CA LEU A 147 12.43 -5.18 4.57
C LEU A 147 12.00 -4.95 3.11
N ASN A 148 11.54 -6.03 2.45
CA ASN A 148 11.01 -5.96 1.09
C ASN A 148 9.52 -5.54 1.09
N TRP A 149 9.29 -4.24 1.11
CA TRP A 149 7.93 -3.66 1.13
C TRP A 149 7.21 -3.81 -0.20
N CYS A 150 7.95 -3.86 -1.33
CA CYS A 150 7.34 -4.06 -2.64
C CYS A 150 6.73 -5.46 -2.76
N GLU A 151 7.45 -6.48 -2.36
CA GLU A 151 6.94 -7.85 -2.34
C GLU A 151 5.79 -8.03 -1.36
N PHE A 152 5.90 -7.43 -0.16
CA PHE A 152 4.81 -7.42 0.81
C PHE A 152 3.52 -6.87 0.20
N MET A 153 3.58 -5.70 -0.42
CA MET A 153 2.43 -5.04 -1.01
C MET A 153 1.80 -5.87 -2.13
N MET A 154 2.63 -6.49 -2.99
CA MET A 154 2.15 -7.38 -4.04
C MET A 154 1.47 -8.63 -3.47
N ASN A 155 2.06 -9.26 -2.45
CA ASN A 155 1.48 -10.44 -1.81
C ASN A 155 0.12 -10.11 -1.16
N GLN A 156 0.00 -8.95 -0.49
CA GLN A 156 -1.27 -8.51 0.08
C GLN A 156 -2.34 -8.24 -0.99
N LEU A 157 -1.95 -7.67 -2.13
CA LEU A 157 -2.86 -7.43 -3.25
C LEU A 157 -3.36 -8.74 -3.86
N LYS A 158 -2.45 -9.70 -4.13
CA LYS A 158 -2.78 -11.03 -4.65
C LYS A 158 -3.69 -11.80 -3.70
N ASP A 159 -3.32 -11.87 -2.43
CA ASP A 159 -4.11 -12.53 -1.39
C ASP A 159 -5.53 -11.95 -1.29
N ALA A 160 -5.66 -10.64 -1.46
CA ALA A 160 -6.94 -9.98 -1.46
C ALA A 160 -7.77 -10.36 -2.70
N ALA A 161 -7.17 -10.39 -3.88
CA ALA A 161 -7.85 -10.78 -5.13
C ALA A 161 -8.33 -12.24 -5.10
N ILE A 162 -7.49 -13.16 -4.62
CA ILE A 162 -7.86 -14.58 -4.48
C ILE A 162 -9.04 -14.77 -3.48
N LYS A 163 -9.11 -13.92 -2.46
CA LYS A 163 -10.13 -14.01 -1.40
C LYS A 163 -11.42 -13.25 -1.71
N ILE A 164 -11.46 -12.43 -2.77
CA ILE A 164 -12.60 -11.53 -3.05
C ILE A 164 -13.89 -12.30 -3.28
N ASN A 165 -13.81 -13.46 -3.94
CA ASN A 165 -14.98 -14.34 -4.20
C ASN A 165 -15.73 -14.78 -2.94
N LYS A 166 -15.17 -14.53 -1.75
CA LYS A 166 -15.77 -14.93 -0.46
C LYS A 166 -16.44 -13.78 0.31
N LYS A 167 -16.16 -12.50 0.02
CA LYS A 167 -16.61 -11.39 0.89
C LYS A 167 -16.88 -10.03 0.22
N ASN A 168 -16.99 -9.88 -1.07
CA ASN A 168 -17.30 -8.60 -1.78
C ASN A 168 -16.59 -7.35 -1.24
N SER A 169 -15.45 -7.46 -0.55
CA SER A 169 -14.71 -6.34 -0.02
C SER A 169 -13.36 -6.22 -0.70
N VAL A 170 -13.19 -5.16 -1.44
CA VAL A 170 -11.93 -4.82 -2.09
C VAL A 170 -10.89 -4.45 -1.03
N ARG A 171 -9.77 -5.16 -1.03
CA ARG A 171 -8.64 -4.97 -0.10
C ARG A 171 -7.34 -4.85 -0.89
N GLY A 172 -6.28 -4.44 -0.21
CA GLY A 172 -4.97 -4.26 -0.84
C GLY A 172 -4.84 -2.90 -1.51
N CYS A 173 -3.67 -2.64 -2.05
CA CYS A 173 -3.35 -1.33 -2.64
C CYS A 173 -3.92 -1.19 -4.06
N ILE A 174 -5.21 -0.85 -4.15
CA ILE A 174 -5.87 -0.59 -5.44
C ILE A 174 -5.22 0.59 -6.16
N LEU A 175 -4.68 1.55 -5.43
CA LEU A 175 -3.96 2.68 -6.01
C LEU A 175 -2.83 2.21 -6.94
N LEU A 176 -2.17 1.09 -6.63
CA LEU A 176 -1.17 0.49 -7.52
C LEU A 176 -1.76 0.14 -8.89
N LEU A 177 -2.93 -0.49 -8.92
CA LEU A 177 -3.61 -0.88 -10.17
C LEU A 177 -4.03 0.35 -10.97
N VAL A 178 -4.60 1.35 -10.30
CA VAL A 178 -5.04 2.61 -10.92
C VAL A 178 -3.85 3.35 -11.54
N VAL A 179 -2.75 3.50 -10.80
CA VAL A 179 -1.56 4.19 -11.33
C VAL A 179 -0.91 3.39 -12.46
N SER A 180 -0.83 2.06 -12.34
CA SER A 180 -0.32 1.20 -13.41
C SER A 180 -1.14 1.33 -14.69
N PHE A 181 -2.47 1.33 -14.58
CA PHE A 181 -3.38 1.55 -15.70
C PHE A 181 -3.21 2.94 -16.32
N THR A 182 -3.15 3.98 -15.51
CA THR A 182 -3.01 5.37 -15.97
C THR A 182 -1.70 5.58 -16.73
N LEU A 183 -0.58 5.08 -16.20
CA LEU A 183 0.73 5.17 -16.85
C LEU A 183 0.75 4.43 -18.19
N PHE A 184 0.13 3.26 -18.26
CA PHE A 184 0.02 2.51 -19.52
C PHE A 184 -0.85 3.25 -20.53
N SER A 185 -2.00 3.79 -20.12
CA SER A 185 -2.91 4.51 -21.00
C SER A 185 -2.28 5.78 -21.58
N THR A 186 -1.49 6.50 -20.78
CA THR A 186 -0.78 7.71 -21.27
C THR A 186 0.33 7.34 -22.27
N CYS A 187 1.10 6.28 -22.00
CA CYS A 187 2.12 5.81 -22.96
C CYS A 187 1.52 5.30 -24.28
N SER A 188 0.36 4.62 -24.21
CA SER A 188 -0.32 4.11 -25.41
C SER A 188 -0.89 5.24 -26.28
N ASN A 189 -1.42 6.30 -25.66
CA ASN A 189 -1.95 7.45 -26.41
C ASN A 189 -0.84 8.24 -27.11
N THR A 190 0.37 8.32 -26.58
CA THR A 190 1.51 8.94 -27.28
C THR A 190 1.96 8.13 -28.50
N CYS A 191 1.88 6.79 -28.44
CA CYS A 191 2.18 5.94 -29.60
C CYS A 191 1.09 5.98 -30.68
N PHE A 192 -0.16 6.32 -30.33
CA PHE A 192 -1.26 6.45 -31.30
C PHE A 192 -1.32 7.83 -31.96
N ALA A 193 -0.84 8.87 -31.29
CA ALA A 193 -0.78 10.22 -31.87
C ALA A 193 0.22 10.28 -33.04
N ASP A 194 1.37 9.62 -32.91
CA ASP A 194 2.40 9.56 -33.98
C ASP A 194 1.97 8.75 -35.21
N SER A 195 0.90 7.94 -35.12
CA SER A 195 0.39 7.16 -36.24
C SER A 195 -0.79 7.81 -36.98
N LEU A 196 -1.35 8.91 -36.47
CA LEU A 196 -2.43 9.67 -37.13
C LEU A 196 -1.93 10.80 -38.05
N ASP A 197 -0.65 11.19 -37.92
CA ASP A 197 -0.02 12.18 -38.82
C ASP A 197 0.54 11.56 -40.12
N LEU A 198 0.26 10.28 -40.38
CA LEU A 198 0.69 9.55 -41.58
C LEU A 198 -0.49 9.06 -42.46
N LEU A 199 -1.70 9.61 -42.30
CA LEU A 199 -2.85 9.44 -43.17
C LEU A 199 -3.41 10.82 -43.59
#